data_de9eb36255eb59c581ff12715e9951e0
#
_entry.id   de9eb36255eb59c581ff12715e9951e0
#
_cell.length_a   1.000
_cell.length_b   1.000
_cell.length_c   1.000
_cell.angle_alpha   90.00
_cell.angle_beta   90.00
_cell.angle_gamma   90.00
#
_symmetry.space_group_name_H-M   'P 1'
#
loop_
_entity.id
_entity.type
_entity.pdbx_description
1 polymer ?
#
loop_
_entity_poly.entity_id
_entity_poly.type
_entity_poly.pdbx_seq_one_letter_code
_entity_poly.pdbx_strand_id
1 'polypeptide(L)'
;MNKLHYFLLVVLALLSGLAGSMISTRFLQVPPEEEKHHRNIIVGHEFHLVDEEGRERWVLTISKDGEPSLTFVNKKGWAPMAMGINKEGLPFFNMVLEPNQKTGPSLAMMDSLMNSRALLGLSENGEPQLSFLDRNGKKRLTLGSTEFPNPLTGLHEKRPCSSIILFDEDGKVLWSAPEFKPLPVRLSSAGGEPQP
;
A
#
# COMPACT_ATOMS: atom_id res chain seq x y z
N MET A 1 -61.08 -53.61 -40.64
CA MET A 1 -60.59 -53.17 -39.35
C MET A 1 -61.67 -52.34 -38.69
N ASN A 2 -62.14 -52.72 -37.49
CA ASN A 2 -63.23 -52.06 -36.79
C ASN A 2 -62.86 -50.70 -36.32
N LYS A 3 -63.76 -49.71 -36.45
CA LYS A 3 -63.61 -48.31 -35.97
C LYS A 3 -63.10 -48.29 -34.53
N LEU A 4 -63.43 -49.27 -33.71
CA LEU A 4 -63.01 -49.43 -32.33
C LEU A 4 -61.44 -49.71 -32.19
N HIS A 5 -60.91 -50.48 -33.15
CA HIS A 5 -59.45 -50.75 -33.11
C HIS A 5 -58.62 -49.50 -33.46
N TYR A 6 -59.10 -48.70 -34.38
CA TYR A 6 -58.44 -47.42 -34.69
C TYR A 6 -58.46 -46.46 -33.52
N PHE A 7 -59.61 -46.35 -32.85
CA PHE A 7 -59.76 -45.52 -31.67
C PHE A 7 -58.83 -45.99 -30.57
N LEU A 8 -58.72 -47.28 -30.32
CA LEU A 8 -57.83 -47.88 -29.27
C LEU A 8 -56.33 -47.62 -29.58
N LEU A 9 -55.93 -47.71 -30.84
CA LEU A 9 -54.54 -47.41 -31.24
C LEU A 9 -54.19 -45.95 -31.08
N VAL A 10 -55.12 -45.03 -31.40
CA VAL A 10 -54.88 -43.58 -31.20
C VAL A 10 -54.78 -43.23 -29.73
N VAL A 11 -55.61 -43.82 -28.87
CA VAL A 11 -55.58 -43.61 -27.41
C VAL A 11 -54.24 -44.18 -26.85
N LEU A 12 -53.81 -45.35 -27.29
CA LEU A 12 -52.55 -45.96 -26.85
C LEU A 12 -51.35 -45.11 -27.27
N ALA A 13 -51.35 -44.57 -28.49
CA ALA A 13 -50.30 -43.66 -28.97
C ALA A 13 -50.23 -42.36 -28.18
N LEU A 14 -51.36 -41.78 -27.81
CA LEU A 14 -51.40 -40.58 -26.99
C LEU A 14 -50.92 -40.84 -25.56
N LEU A 15 -51.32 -41.97 -24.97
CA LEU A 15 -50.89 -42.36 -23.63
C LEU A 15 -49.37 -42.64 -23.60
N SER A 16 -48.82 -43.30 -24.62
CA SER A 16 -47.35 -43.56 -24.69
C SER A 16 -46.56 -42.27 -24.88
N GLY A 17 -47.07 -41.31 -25.65
CA GLY A 17 -46.47 -39.98 -25.82
C GLY A 17 -46.43 -39.17 -24.52
N LEU A 18 -47.54 -39.19 -23.75
CA LEU A 18 -47.60 -38.53 -22.44
C LEU A 18 -46.68 -39.21 -21.42
N ALA A 19 -46.65 -40.53 -21.37
CA ALA A 19 -45.76 -41.26 -20.47
C ALA A 19 -44.28 -41.02 -20.82
N GLY A 20 -43.90 -41.02 -22.10
CA GLY A 20 -42.54 -40.72 -22.57
C GLY A 20 -42.10 -39.28 -22.21
N SER A 21 -43.00 -38.31 -22.34
CA SER A 21 -42.75 -36.93 -21.97
C SER A 21 -42.49 -36.76 -20.45
N MET A 22 -43.30 -37.41 -19.60
CA MET A 22 -43.10 -37.37 -18.13
C MET A 22 -41.81 -38.05 -17.67
N ILE A 23 -41.41 -39.13 -18.32
CA ILE A 23 -40.16 -39.84 -18.03
C ILE A 23 -38.96 -38.97 -18.49
N SER A 24 -39.03 -38.42 -19.68
CA SER A 24 -37.97 -37.56 -20.23
C SER A 24 -37.70 -36.33 -19.37
N THR A 25 -38.74 -35.66 -18.86
CA THR A 25 -38.56 -34.49 -17.98
C THR A 25 -37.97 -34.83 -16.62
N ARG A 26 -38.17 -36.05 -16.10
CA ARG A 26 -37.57 -36.47 -14.83
C ARG A 26 -36.15 -37.00 -14.96
N PHE A 27 -35.80 -37.64 -16.08
CA PHE A 27 -34.43 -38.18 -16.30
C PHE A 27 -33.49 -37.21 -16.98
N LEU A 28 -33.97 -36.15 -17.64
CA LEU A 28 -33.14 -35.11 -18.26
C LEU A 28 -32.99 -33.85 -17.39
N GLN A 29 -33.64 -33.76 -16.23
CA GLN A 29 -33.22 -32.83 -15.21
C GLN A 29 -31.93 -33.39 -14.58
N VAL A 30 -30.82 -33.22 -15.28
CA VAL A 30 -29.50 -33.14 -14.62
C VAL A 30 -29.67 -32.01 -13.58
N PRO A 31 -29.59 -32.31 -12.27
CA PRO A 31 -29.61 -31.22 -11.30
C PRO A 31 -28.51 -30.28 -11.74
N PRO A 32 -28.73 -28.94 -11.72
CA PRO A 32 -27.63 -28.04 -11.97
C PRO A 32 -26.50 -28.52 -11.06
N GLU A 33 -25.34 -28.90 -11.65
CA GLU A 33 -24.13 -29.06 -10.86
C GLU A 33 -24.03 -27.74 -10.10
N GLU A 34 -24.42 -27.75 -8.81
CA GLU A 34 -23.97 -26.74 -7.89
C GLU A 34 -22.45 -26.76 -8.09
N GLU A 35 -21.91 -25.78 -8.82
CA GLU A 35 -20.51 -25.43 -8.74
C GLU A 35 -20.26 -25.26 -7.25
N LYS A 36 -19.88 -26.34 -6.59
CA LYS A 36 -19.24 -26.28 -5.29
C LYS A 36 -17.98 -25.47 -5.56
N HIS A 37 -18.12 -24.15 -5.47
CA HIS A 37 -16.98 -23.30 -5.22
C HIS A 37 -16.29 -23.92 -4.01
N HIS A 38 -15.32 -24.78 -4.26
CA HIS A 38 -14.42 -25.24 -3.21
C HIS A 38 -13.69 -24.01 -2.70
N ARG A 39 -14.35 -23.32 -1.78
CA ARG A 39 -13.67 -22.30 -1.00
C ARG A 39 -12.63 -23.05 -0.18
N ASN A 40 -11.41 -23.05 -0.64
CA ASN A 40 -10.28 -23.49 0.17
C ASN A 40 -10.09 -22.47 1.27
N ILE A 41 -10.80 -22.66 2.38
CA ILE A 41 -10.71 -21.82 3.57
C ILE A 41 -9.70 -22.47 4.49
N ILE A 42 -8.66 -21.73 4.84
CA ILE A 42 -7.72 -22.11 5.90
C ILE A 42 -8.19 -21.40 7.16
N VAL A 43 -8.51 -22.15 8.20
CA VAL A 43 -8.92 -21.63 9.49
C VAL A 43 -7.78 -21.84 10.48
N GLY A 44 -7.33 -20.76 11.10
CA GLY A 44 -6.24 -20.81 12.09
C GLY A 44 -6.23 -19.53 12.93
N HIS A 45 -5.59 -19.59 14.08
CA HIS A 45 -5.34 -18.42 14.92
C HIS A 45 -4.09 -17.65 14.50
N GLU A 46 -3.13 -18.37 13.90
CA GLU A 46 -1.84 -17.82 13.47
C GLU A 46 -1.40 -18.43 12.14
N PHE A 47 -0.76 -17.63 11.33
CA PHE A 47 -0.08 -18.05 10.13
C PHE A 47 1.29 -17.39 10.06
N HIS A 48 2.37 -18.21 10.02
CA HIS A 48 3.74 -17.76 10.01
C HIS A 48 4.41 -18.11 8.69
N LEU A 49 4.99 -17.13 8.03
CA LEU A 49 5.93 -17.36 6.95
C LEU A 49 7.35 -17.28 7.52
N VAL A 50 8.11 -18.34 7.35
CA VAL A 50 9.48 -18.45 7.83
C VAL A 50 10.47 -18.54 6.66
N ASP A 51 11.71 -18.09 6.87
CA ASP A 51 12.79 -18.26 5.90
C ASP A 51 13.42 -19.67 6.01
N GLU A 52 14.46 -19.92 5.20
CA GLU A 52 15.15 -21.21 5.16
C GLU A 52 15.84 -21.58 6.49
N GLU A 53 16.17 -20.57 7.32
CA GLU A 53 16.71 -20.76 8.66
C GLU A 53 15.65 -20.84 9.76
N GLY A 54 14.35 -20.89 9.39
CA GLY A 54 13.23 -21.01 10.31
C GLY A 54 12.88 -19.72 11.06
N ARG A 55 13.41 -18.57 10.65
CA ARG A 55 13.11 -17.27 11.26
C ARG A 55 11.84 -16.70 10.69
N GLU A 56 10.97 -16.18 11.55
CA GLU A 56 9.74 -15.51 11.14
C GLU A 56 10.03 -14.29 10.27
N ARG A 57 9.26 -14.18 9.16
CA ARG A 57 9.32 -13.08 8.20
C ARG A 57 8.00 -12.35 8.10
N TRP A 58 6.95 -13.06 8.33
CA TRP A 58 5.60 -12.56 8.24
C TRP A 58 4.70 -13.32 9.21
N VAL A 59 3.93 -12.60 9.99
CA VAL A 59 3.03 -13.17 10.99
C VAL A 59 1.65 -12.55 10.83
N LEU A 60 0.66 -13.39 10.54
CA LEU A 60 -0.75 -13.05 10.63
C LEU A 60 -1.29 -13.73 11.88
N THR A 61 -1.79 -12.95 12.82
CA THR A 61 -2.24 -13.48 14.11
C THR A 61 -3.48 -12.75 14.60
N ILE A 62 -4.19 -13.42 15.51
CA ILE A 62 -5.24 -12.82 16.34
C ILE A 62 -4.72 -12.86 17.78
N SER A 63 -4.60 -11.69 18.41
CA SER A 63 -4.14 -11.59 19.80
C SER A 63 -5.11 -12.31 20.77
N LYS A 64 -4.69 -12.48 22.02
CA LYS A 64 -5.55 -13.07 23.06
C LYS A 64 -6.83 -12.27 23.30
N ASP A 65 -6.79 -10.98 23.00
CA ASP A 65 -7.92 -10.06 23.15
C ASP A 65 -8.77 -9.96 21.88
N GLY A 66 -8.45 -10.78 20.84
CA GLY A 66 -9.24 -10.88 19.61
C GLY A 66 -8.82 -9.89 18.51
N GLU A 67 -7.70 -9.20 18.64
CA GLU A 67 -7.23 -8.19 17.68
C GLU A 67 -6.45 -8.82 16.54
N PRO A 68 -6.92 -8.72 15.29
CA PRO A 68 -6.18 -9.22 14.14
C PRO A 68 -5.03 -8.29 13.76
N SER A 69 -3.87 -8.86 13.48
CA SER A 69 -2.72 -8.11 12.99
C SER A 69 -1.88 -8.90 12.01
N LEU A 70 -1.22 -8.16 11.12
CA LEU A 70 -0.24 -8.62 10.17
C LEU A 70 1.06 -7.88 10.42
N THR A 71 2.12 -8.61 10.67
CA THR A 71 3.44 -8.06 11.01
C THR A 71 4.50 -8.59 10.06
N PHE A 72 5.38 -7.71 9.58
CA PHE A 72 6.54 -8.04 8.77
C PHE A 72 7.80 -7.94 9.64
N VAL A 73 8.63 -8.98 9.60
CA VAL A 73 9.83 -9.09 10.44
C VAL A 73 11.08 -9.11 9.57
N ASN A 74 12.05 -8.29 9.86
CA ASN A 74 13.32 -8.26 9.13
C ASN A 74 14.30 -9.37 9.62
N LYS A 75 15.47 -9.48 8.96
CA LYS A 75 16.48 -10.50 9.30
C LYS A 75 17.04 -10.40 10.72
N LYS A 76 16.87 -9.27 11.39
CA LYS A 76 17.34 -9.04 12.77
C LYS A 76 16.26 -9.32 13.82
N GLY A 77 15.06 -9.78 13.40
CA GLY A 77 13.91 -9.97 14.30
C GLY A 77 13.17 -8.69 14.65
N TRP A 78 13.46 -7.57 14.00
CA TRP A 78 12.76 -6.31 14.16
C TRP A 78 11.50 -6.29 13.28
N ALA A 79 10.41 -5.72 13.78
CA ALA A 79 9.13 -5.58 13.08
C ALA A 79 8.94 -4.15 12.53
N PRO A 80 9.51 -3.80 11.37
CA PRO A 80 9.45 -2.44 10.83
C PRO A 80 8.08 -2.05 10.28
N MET A 81 7.20 -3.01 10.06
CA MET A 81 5.89 -2.76 9.47
C MET A 81 4.83 -3.66 10.11
N ALA A 82 3.70 -3.07 10.49
CA ALA A 82 2.55 -3.78 10.99
C ALA A 82 1.25 -3.10 10.56
N MET A 83 0.19 -3.89 10.36
CA MET A 83 -1.18 -3.40 10.15
C MET A 83 -2.16 -4.28 10.90
N GLY A 84 -3.29 -3.71 11.30
CA GLY A 84 -4.28 -4.48 12.05
C GLY A 84 -5.39 -3.60 12.64
N ILE A 85 -6.04 -4.16 13.66
CA ILE A 85 -7.03 -3.45 14.47
C ILE A 85 -6.51 -3.47 15.91
N ASN A 86 -6.50 -2.32 16.57
CA ASN A 86 -6.05 -2.21 17.95
C ASN A 86 -7.18 -2.55 18.95
N LYS A 87 -6.87 -2.56 20.24
CA LYS A 87 -7.82 -2.90 21.33
C LYS A 87 -9.02 -1.94 21.42
N GLU A 88 -8.93 -0.74 20.90
CA GLU A 88 -10.04 0.20 20.76
C GLU A 88 -10.90 -0.05 19.51
N GLY A 89 -10.61 -1.09 18.70
CA GLY A 89 -11.30 -1.42 17.46
C GLY A 89 -10.91 -0.52 16.29
N LEU A 90 -9.83 0.27 16.41
CA LEU A 90 -9.38 1.19 15.36
C LEU A 90 -8.35 0.52 14.45
N PRO A 91 -8.47 0.68 13.12
CA PRO A 91 -7.47 0.19 12.18
C PRO A 91 -6.18 1.00 12.30
N PHE A 92 -5.03 0.33 12.14
CA PHE A 92 -3.73 0.97 12.08
C PHE A 92 -2.87 0.40 10.95
N PHE A 93 -1.98 1.23 10.44
CA PHE A 93 -0.88 0.87 9.56
C PHE A 93 0.38 1.61 10.03
N ASN A 94 1.33 0.88 10.58
CA ASN A 94 2.56 1.42 11.14
C ASN A 94 3.77 1.01 10.31
N MET A 95 4.61 1.99 10.03
CA MET A 95 5.99 1.78 9.58
C MET A 95 6.92 2.46 10.56
N VAL A 96 7.92 1.74 11.05
CA VAL A 96 8.81 2.20 12.12
C VAL A 96 10.25 2.25 11.62
N LEU A 97 10.92 3.37 11.88
CA LEU A 97 12.34 3.52 11.63
C LEU A 97 13.12 2.64 12.63
N GLU A 98 13.92 1.70 12.10
CA GLU A 98 14.83 0.92 12.93
C GLU A 98 15.96 1.85 13.46
N PRO A 99 16.33 1.76 14.74
CA PRO A 99 17.44 2.54 15.29
C PRO A 99 18.72 2.38 14.47
N ASN A 100 19.42 3.48 14.22
CA ASN A 100 20.68 3.56 13.45
C ASN A 100 20.54 3.27 11.93
N GLN A 101 19.34 3.29 11.37
CA GLN A 101 19.14 3.27 9.92
C GLN A 101 19.31 4.68 9.34
N LYS A 102 20.02 4.77 8.21
CA LYS A 102 20.23 6.05 7.48
C LYS A 102 19.04 6.47 6.65
N THR A 103 18.12 5.54 6.34
CA THR A 103 16.92 5.81 5.56
C THR A 103 15.71 5.42 6.37
N GLY A 104 14.74 6.33 6.49
CA GLY A 104 13.49 6.08 7.18
C GLY A 104 12.51 5.26 6.36
N PRO A 105 11.43 4.77 7.01
CA PRO A 105 10.33 4.12 6.32
C PRO A 105 9.69 5.09 5.34
N SER A 106 9.26 4.57 4.18
CA SER A 106 8.63 5.39 3.16
C SER A 106 7.52 4.64 2.43
N LEU A 107 6.49 5.41 2.01
CA LEU A 107 5.45 5.00 1.09
C LEU A 107 5.68 5.74 -0.22
N ALA A 108 5.93 5.00 -1.31
CA ALA A 108 6.18 5.56 -2.61
C ALA A 108 5.07 5.20 -3.60
N MET A 109 4.61 6.20 -4.37
CA MET A 109 3.85 5.97 -5.59
C MET A 109 4.82 6.05 -6.76
N MET A 110 4.82 5.00 -7.59
CA MET A 110 5.73 4.84 -8.72
C MET A 110 4.96 4.79 -10.04
N ASP A 111 5.58 5.22 -11.11
CA ASP A 111 5.05 5.03 -12.46
C ASP A 111 5.36 3.62 -13.00
N SER A 112 4.93 3.34 -14.24
CA SER A 112 5.14 2.05 -14.91
C SER A 112 6.61 1.71 -15.16
N LEU A 113 7.52 2.67 -15.05
CA LEU A 113 8.96 2.51 -15.19
C LEU A 113 9.67 2.43 -13.82
N MET A 114 8.93 2.28 -12.73
CA MET A 114 9.42 2.22 -11.35
C MET A 114 10.08 3.52 -10.87
N ASN A 115 9.80 4.66 -11.51
CA ASN A 115 10.26 5.95 -11.01
C ASN A 115 9.30 6.49 -9.95
N SER A 116 9.80 6.90 -8.82
CA SER A 116 9.01 7.53 -7.76
C SER A 116 8.39 8.84 -8.26
N ARG A 117 7.09 9.03 -7.97
CA ARG A 117 6.30 10.24 -8.31
C ARG A 117 5.84 10.99 -7.07
N ALA A 118 5.51 10.26 -6.03
CA ALA A 118 5.25 10.82 -4.71
C ALA A 118 5.91 9.93 -3.65
N LEU A 119 6.47 10.54 -2.62
CA LEU A 119 7.17 9.87 -1.55
C LEU A 119 6.76 10.51 -0.21
N LEU A 120 6.07 9.73 0.63
CA LEU A 120 5.82 10.07 2.02
C LEU A 120 6.75 9.22 2.90
N GLY A 121 7.55 9.84 3.75
CA GLY A 121 8.49 9.09 4.58
C GLY A 121 9.11 9.90 5.70
N LEU A 122 10.06 9.28 6.37
CA LEU A 122 10.90 9.93 7.36
C LEU A 122 12.32 10.11 6.82
N SER A 123 12.94 11.25 7.11
CA SER A 123 14.36 11.50 6.87
C SER A 123 15.23 10.63 7.80
N GLU A 124 16.55 10.66 7.60
CA GLU A 124 17.53 9.99 8.47
C GLU A 124 17.41 10.41 9.96
N ASN A 125 16.92 11.61 10.20
CA ASN A 125 16.72 12.16 11.54
C ASN A 125 15.30 11.91 12.09
N GLY A 126 14.48 11.09 11.40
CA GLY A 126 13.11 10.77 11.81
C GLY A 126 12.09 11.89 11.54
N GLU A 127 12.46 12.92 10.76
CA GLU A 127 11.58 14.04 10.46
C GLU A 127 10.67 13.72 9.26
N PRO A 128 9.35 14.02 9.32
CA PRO A 128 8.41 13.71 8.26
C PRO A 128 8.65 14.55 7.01
N GLN A 129 8.50 13.92 5.85
CA GLN A 129 8.64 14.55 4.55
C GLN A 129 7.66 13.96 3.54
N LEU A 130 7.01 14.83 2.75
CA LEU A 130 6.27 14.45 1.55
C LEU A 130 6.90 15.17 0.35
N SER A 131 7.28 14.41 -0.68
CA SER A 131 7.87 14.94 -1.90
C SER A 131 7.08 14.49 -3.13
N PHE A 132 6.92 15.41 -4.11
CA PHE A 132 6.45 15.10 -5.44
C PHE A 132 7.56 15.31 -6.46
N LEU A 133 7.70 14.35 -7.37
CA LEU A 133 8.77 14.32 -8.36
C LEU A 133 8.19 14.32 -9.77
N ASP A 134 8.90 14.97 -10.70
CA ASP A 134 8.56 14.93 -12.12
C ASP A 134 9.03 13.63 -12.80
N ARG A 135 8.84 13.56 -14.12
CA ARG A 135 9.25 12.39 -14.93
C ARG A 135 10.76 12.16 -14.94
N ASN A 136 11.54 13.18 -14.66
CA ASN A 136 13.00 13.13 -14.61
C ASN A 136 13.56 12.87 -13.21
N GLY A 137 12.66 12.62 -12.20
CA GLY A 137 13.04 12.39 -10.82
C GLY A 137 13.40 13.67 -10.06
N LYS A 138 13.19 14.86 -10.66
CA LYS A 138 13.42 16.14 -9.98
C LYS A 138 12.27 16.48 -9.05
N LYS A 139 12.58 16.96 -7.85
CA LYS A 139 11.57 17.42 -6.88
C LYS A 139 10.85 18.65 -7.42
N ARG A 140 9.53 18.67 -7.30
CA ARG A 140 8.65 19.78 -7.69
C ARG A 140 7.97 20.42 -6.48
N LEU A 141 7.69 19.61 -5.48
CA LEU A 141 7.14 20.05 -4.21
C LEU A 141 7.77 19.22 -3.09
N THR A 142 8.11 19.88 -1.98
CA THR A 142 8.43 19.20 -0.72
C THR A 142 7.66 19.86 0.41
N LEU A 143 7.02 19.02 1.23
CA LEU A 143 6.42 19.38 2.51
C LEU A 143 7.25 18.73 3.61
N GLY A 144 7.59 19.46 4.67
CA GLY A 144 8.34 18.94 5.80
C GLY A 144 9.82 19.24 5.74
N SER A 145 10.60 18.48 6.51
CA SER A 145 12.04 18.67 6.58
C SER A 145 12.71 18.30 5.26
N THR A 146 13.54 19.20 4.78
CA THR A 146 14.35 18.96 3.58
C THR A 146 15.65 19.76 3.66
N GLU A 147 16.66 19.28 2.95
CA GLU A 147 17.94 19.95 2.82
C GLU A 147 18.25 20.19 1.33
N PHE A 148 18.64 21.38 0.98
CA PHE A 148 19.01 21.75 -0.39
C PHE A 148 19.88 23.01 -0.38
N PRO A 149 20.57 23.32 -1.50
CA PRO A 149 21.34 24.55 -1.60
C PRO A 149 20.43 25.78 -1.51
N ASN A 150 20.74 26.68 -0.58
CA ASN A 150 20.05 27.98 -0.50
C ASN A 150 20.32 28.78 -1.77
N PRO A 151 19.30 29.22 -2.50
CA PRO A 151 19.47 29.92 -3.78
C PRO A 151 20.20 31.29 -3.65
N LEU A 152 20.22 31.87 -2.44
CA LEU A 152 20.86 33.16 -2.21
C LEU A 152 22.36 33.03 -1.82
N THR A 153 22.72 31.96 -1.12
CA THR A 153 24.07 31.78 -0.56
C THR A 153 24.84 30.62 -1.18
N GLY A 154 24.17 29.69 -1.87
CA GLY A 154 24.75 28.45 -2.38
C GLY A 154 25.11 27.42 -1.30
N LEU A 155 24.95 27.76 -0.01
CA LEU A 155 25.22 26.86 1.10
C LEU A 155 24.02 25.93 1.32
N HIS A 156 24.30 24.70 1.79
CA HIS A 156 23.24 23.78 2.20
C HIS A 156 22.50 24.33 3.41
N GLU A 157 21.18 24.41 3.27
CA GLU A 157 20.27 24.89 4.32
C GLU A 157 19.29 23.76 4.66
N LYS A 158 19.20 23.42 5.94
CA LYS A 158 18.19 22.53 6.46
C LYS A 158 16.94 23.31 6.77
N ARG A 159 15.81 22.88 6.19
CA ARG A 159 14.49 23.49 6.43
C ARG A 159 13.73 22.73 7.52
N PRO A 160 12.95 23.44 8.36
CA PRO A 160 12.16 22.82 9.41
C PRO A 160 11.05 21.94 8.86
N CYS A 161 10.50 21.05 9.71
CA CYS A 161 9.39 20.15 9.36
C CYS A 161 8.10 20.89 8.92
N SER A 162 7.97 22.17 9.27
CA SER A 162 6.85 23.04 8.88
C SER A 162 7.06 23.74 7.54
N SER A 163 8.05 23.36 6.75
CA SER A 163 8.32 24.04 5.48
C SER A 163 7.55 23.45 4.30
N ILE A 164 7.25 24.33 3.34
CA ILE A 164 6.71 24.00 2.02
C ILE A 164 7.60 24.66 1.00
N ILE A 165 8.02 23.90 -0.03
CA ILE A 165 8.92 24.39 -1.05
C ILE A 165 8.44 23.92 -2.41
N LEU A 166 8.31 24.88 -3.34
CA LEU A 166 8.04 24.61 -4.75
C LEU A 166 9.31 24.85 -5.57
N PHE A 167 9.55 23.98 -6.53
CA PHE A 167 10.71 24.01 -7.42
C PHE A 167 10.28 24.13 -8.89
N ASP A 168 11.07 24.85 -9.69
CA ASP A 168 10.96 24.89 -11.14
C ASP A 168 11.51 23.61 -11.80
N GLU A 169 11.51 23.58 -13.13
CA GLU A 169 12.03 22.44 -13.91
C GLU A 169 13.54 22.25 -13.79
N ASP A 170 14.28 23.27 -13.38
CA ASP A 170 15.72 23.21 -13.14
C ASP A 170 16.06 22.83 -11.70
N GLY A 171 15.06 22.72 -10.80
CA GLY A 171 15.26 22.43 -9.38
C GLY A 171 15.57 23.68 -8.56
N LYS A 172 15.36 24.88 -9.12
CA LYS A 172 15.46 26.13 -8.36
C LYS A 172 14.20 26.37 -7.57
N VAL A 173 14.32 27.02 -6.42
CA VAL A 173 13.18 27.36 -5.58
C VAL A 173 12.37 28.46 -6.22
N LEU A 174 11.10 28.18 -6.54
CA LEU A 174 10.12 29.14 -6.99
C LEU A 174 9.46 29.88 -5.82
N TRP A 175 9.17 29.13 -4.76
CA TRP A 175 8.49 29.64 -3.58
C TRP A 175 8.78 28.75 -2.38
N SER A 176 8.83 29.35 -1.17
CA SER A 176 8.96 28.58 0.07
C SER A 176 8.25 29.28 1.23
N ALA A 177 7.76 28.48 2.16
CA ALA A 177 7.30 28.93 3.47
C ALA A 177 7.99 28.05 4.55
N PRO A 178 8.64 28.65 5.56
CA PRO A 178 8.93 30.09 5.69
C PRO A 178 9.86 30.58 4.58
N GLU A 179 9.80 31.87 4.29
CA GLU A 179 10.66 32.51 3.28
C GLU A 179 12.16 32.34 3.62
N PHE A 180 13.00 32.33 2.58
CA PHE A 180 14.45 32.43 2.76
C PHE A 180 14.81 33.79 3.36
N LYS A 181 15.45 33.78 4.50
CA LYS A 181 16.05 34.99 5.05
C LYS A 181 17.53 34.98 4.65
N PRO A 182 18.04 36.06 4.01
CA PRO A 182 19.48 36.19 3.82
C PRO A 182 20.12 36.15 5.20
N LEU A 183 21.18 35.33 5.33
CA LEU A 183 21.98 35.34 6.56
C LEU A 183 22.49 36.78 6.76
N PRO A 184 22.42 37.34 7.98
CA PRO A 184 23.04 38.62 8.24
C PRO A 184 24.51 38.52 7.88
N VAL A 185 24.94 39.30 6.91
CA VAL A 185 26.35 39.42 6.55
C VAL A 185 27.06 39.91 7.82
N ARG A 186 27.76 39.02 8.51
CA ARG A 186 28.73 39.45 9.50
C ARG A 186 29.84 40.15 8.72
N LEU A 187 29.76 41.48 8.63
CA LEU A 187 30.92 42.27 8.28
C LEU A 187 31.95 41.95 9.36
N SER A 188 32.93 41.15 9.02
CA SER A 188 34.13 41.01 9.85
C SER A 188 34.68 42.43 9.96
N SER A 189 34.55 43.04 11.12
CA SER A 189 35.30 44.21 11.48
C SER A 189 36.79 43.86 11.51
N ALA A 190 37.40 43.86 10.34
CA ALA A 190 38.85 43.93 10.19
C ALA A 190 39.26 45.37 10.54
N GLY A 191 39.04 45.72 11.79
CA GLY A 191 39.61 46.91 12.42
C GLY A 191 40.81 46.45 13.25
N GLY A 192 41.92 46.21 12.61
CA GLY A 192 43.19 46.20 13.30
C GLY A 192 43.47 47.61 13.79
N GLU A 193 43.28 47.83 15.09
CA GLU A 193 43.89 48.99 15.76
C GLU A 193 45.42 48.85 15.64
N PRO A 194 46.15 49.86 15.17
CA PRO A 194 47.57 49.90 15.32
C PRO A 194 47.88 50.15 16.80
N GLN A 195 48.56 49.19 17.43
CA GLN A 195 49.11 49.39 18.77
C GLN A 195 50.30 50.34 18.69
N PRO A 196 50.49 51.19 19.70
CA PRO A 196 51.57 52.18 19.76
C PRO A 196 52.96 51.60 20.05
#